data_c527a29d2ce2bed494a0091099e83c00
#
_entry.id   c527a29d2ce2bed494a0091099e83c00
#
_cell.length_a   1.000
_cell.length_b   1.000
_cell.length_c   1.000
_cell.angle_alpha   90.00
_cell.angle_beta   90.00
_cell.angle_gamma   90.00
#
_symmetry.space_group_name_H-M   'P 1'
#
loop_
_entity.id
_entity.type
_entity.pdbx_description
1 polymer ?
#
loop_
_entity_poly.entity_id
_entity_poly.type
_entity_poly.pdbx_seq_one_letter_code
_entity_poly.pdbx_strand_id
1 'polypeptide(L)'
;MVFFIFLISNIGGCLTPIGDPPLLMGFMRGIPFFWSLHLLPVLLFNAVILLTIFYFLDRRTYRRDIADGLKPDISKPGTEVHILGLHNLIFLVMIVAAVILSGTLPGMEAFRDAEGAVRGIRLFGEVTLTYPALIEIVMILVAAFLSFKTTNVEIRRKNHFTWGAIHEVAVLFIGIFITMQPALMILKANGASLGLSKPFEMFWTTGCLSSFLDNTPTYLVFLTTAGALGFTEGMTTILGTVPIAMLEAISCGAVFMGANTYIGNAPNFMVKSISDENGIRMPSFFGYLLWSVTFLIPVFLLDTLVFFL
;
A
#
# COMPACT_ATOMS: atom_id res chain seq x y z
N MET A 1 3.93 0.29 -19.21
CA MET A 1 3.10 -0.39 -18.19
C MET A 1 3.93 -0.98 -17.05
N VAL A 2 5.10 -1.63 -17.27
CA VAL A 2 5.94 -2.18 -16.18
C VAL A 2 6.31 -1.09 -15.16
N PHE A 3 6.84 0.05 -15.59
CA PHE A 3 7.15 1.18 -14.70
C PHE A 3 5.93 1.80 -14.02
N PHE A 4 4.74 1.67 -14.61
CA PHE A 4 3.50 2.06 -13.95
C PHE A 4 3.25 1.18 -12.70
N ILE A 5 3.47 -0.14 -12.82
CA ILE A 5 3.37 -1.05 -11.67
C ILE A 5 4.41 -0.68 -10.62
N PHE A 6 5.67 -0.42 -11.01
CA PHE A 6 6.72 -0.05 -10.06
C PHE A 6 6.36 1.21 -9.27
N LEU A 7 6.01 2.29 -9.99
CA LEU A 7 5.85 3.61 -9.39
C LEU A 7 4.45 3.85 -8.83
N ILE A 8 3.41 3.54 -9.60
CA ILE A 8 2.04 3.93 -9.23
C ILE A 8 1.37 2.86 -8.38
N SER A 9 1.48 1.58 -8.76
CA SER A 9 0.80 0.52 -8.05
C SER A 9 1.48 0.14 -6.72
N ASN A 10 2.74 0.54 -6.49
CA ASN A 10 3.49 0.18 -5.29
C ASN A 10 4.16 1.40 -4.64
N ILE A 11 5.29 1.89 -5.17
CA ILE A 11 6.11 2.92 -4.51
C ILE A 11 5.29 4.16 -4.16
N GLY A 12 4.40 4.63 -5.05
CA GLY A 12 3.54 5.78 -4.82
C GLY A 12 2.50 5.59 -3.71
N GLY A 13 2.16 4.36 -3.38
CA GLY A 13 1.22 4.04 -2.30
C GLY A 13 1.74 4.30 -0.88
N CYS A 14 3.05 4.53 -0.71
CA CYS A 14 3.66 4.64 0.62
C CYS A 14 3.36 5.95 1.37
N LEU A 15 2.76 6.96 0.74
CA LEU A 15 2.59 8.29 1.37
C LEU A 15 1.44 8.39 2.36
N THR A 16 0.49 7.49 2.30
CA THR A 16 -0.67 7.50 3.21
C THR A 16 -1.09 6.08 3.58
N PRO A 17 -1.69 5.89 4.76
CA PRO A 17 -2.26 4.60 5.15
C PRO A 17 -3.36 4.09 4.20
N ILE A 18 -3.98 4.96 3.41
CA ILE A 18 -5.01 4.59 2.43
C ILE A 18 -4.38 4.17 1.10
N GLY A 19 -3.12 4.54 0.87
CA GLY A 19 -2.43 4.32 -0.40
C GLY A 19 -2.02 2.86 -0.62
N ASP A 20 -1.68 2.15 0.46
CA ASP A 20 -1.34 0.72 0.37
C ASP A 20 -1.72 -0.01 1.68
N PRO A 21 -2.30 -1.21 1.61
CA PRO A 21 -2.79 -1.97 2.76
C PRO A 21 -1.77 -2.19 3.90
N PRO A 22 -0.47 -2.42 3.68
CA PRO A 22 0.52 -2.49 4.77
C PRO A 22 0.49 -1.29 5.71
N LEU A 23 0.45 -0.09 5.15
CA LEU A 23 0.46 1.13 5.95
C LEU A 23 -0.86 1.34 6.71
N LEU A 24 -1.99 0.90 6.12
CA LEU A 24 -3.27 0.87 6.83
C LEU A 24 -3.20 -0.06 8.04
N MET A 25 -2.57 -1.22 7.89
CA MET A 25 -2.37 -2.15 9.01
C MET A 25 -1.46 -1.55 10.10
N GLY A 26 -0.43 -0.80 9.72
CA GLY A 26 0.40 -0.04 10.65
C GLY A 26 -0.41 1.01 11.41
N PHE A 27 -1.22 1.77 10.70
CA PHE A 27 -2.13 2.77 11.27
C PHE A 27 -3.11 2.13 12.28
N MET A 28 -3.72 1.00 11.94
CA MET A 28 -4.58 0.24 12.87
C MET A 28 -3.82 -0.32 14.09
N ARG A 29 -2.49 -0.37 14.04
CA ARG A 29 -1.60 -0.79 15.14
C ARG A 29 -1.03 0.38 15.93
N GLY A 30 -1.50 1.60 15.69
CA GLY A 30 -1.16 2.80 16.46
C GLY A 30 -0.11 3.71 15.84
N ILE A 31 0.32 3.44 14.61
CA ILE A 31 1.19 4.36 13.86
C ILE A 31 0.34 5.57 13.40
N PRO A 32 0.75 6.83 13.66
CA PRO A 32 -0.03 8.00 13.25
C PRO A 32 -0.24 8.08 11.73
N PHE A 33 -1.40 8.59 11.30
CA PHE A 33 -1.76 8.71 9.88
C PHE A 33 -0.67 9.42 9.04
N PHE A 34 -0.16 10.55 9.53
CA PHE A 34 0.83 11.34 8.82
C PHE A 34 2.27 10.85 8.99
N TRP A 35 2.48 9.78 9.77
CA TRP A 35 3.81 9.21 9.91
C TRP A 35 4.40 8.73 8.57
N SER A 36 3.57 8.21 7.68
CA SER A 36 3.99 7.74 6.35
C SER A 36 4.65 8.83 5.50
N LEU A 37 4.46 10.12 5.82
CA LEU A 37 5.18 11.21 5.16
C LEU A 37 6.70 11.17 5.41
N HIS A 38 7.17 10.47 6.46
CA HIS A 38 8.60 10.21 6.66
C HIS A 38 9.21 9.38 5.53
N LEU A 39 8.39 8.62 4.80
CA LEU A 39 8.83 7.84 3.64
C LEU A 39 9.01 8.68 2.36
N LEU A 40 8.62 9.98 2.40
CA LEU A 40 8.71 10.88 1.24
C LEU A 40 10.12 11.00 0.66
N PRO A 41 11.21 11.13 1.45
CA PRO A 41 12.56 11.19 0.89
C PRO A 41 12.93 9.93 0.11
N VAL A 42 12.63 8.74 0.64
CA VAL A 42 12.90 7.45 -0.02
C VAL A 42 12.06 7.32 -1.29
N LEU A 43 10.78 7.70 -1.24
CA LEU A 43 9.90 7.70 -2.40
C LEU A 43 10.45 8.61 -3.51
N LEU A 44 10.80 9.87 -3.18
CA LEU A 44 11.31 10.83 -4.15
C LEU A 44 12.62 10.34 -4.79
N PHE A 45 13.50 9.75 -3.99
CA PHE A 45 14.75 9.17 -4.47
C PHE A 45 14.48 8.07 -5.52
N ASN A 46 13.60 7.11 -5.18
CA ASN A 46 13.19 6.04 -6.10
C ASN A 46 12.48 6.59 -7.35
N ALA A 47 11.54 7.52 -7.16
CA ALA A 47 10.79 8.12 -8.27
C ALA A 47 11.69 8.84 -9.26
N VAL A 48 12.65 9.64 -8.79
CA VAL A 48 13.59 10.36 -9.66
C VAL A 48 14.43 9.38 -10.46
N ILE A 49 15.00 8.35 -9.84
CA ILE A 49 15.84 7.37 -10.52
C ILE A 49 15.02 6.60 -11.55
N LEU A 50 13.88 6.03 -11.14
CA LEU A 50 13.06 5.19 -12.02
C LEU A 50 12.43 5.98 -13.17
N LEU A 51 11.96 7.22 -12.94
CA LEU A 51 11.46 8.09 -14.01
C LEU A 51 12.59 8.50 -14.97
N THR A 52 13.79 8.73 -14.47
CA THR A 52 14.94 9.02 -15.32
C THR A 52 15.29 7.83 -16.22
N ILE A 53 15.34 6.62 -15.65
CA ILE A 53 15.55 5.38 -16.41
C ILE A 53 14.45 5.20 -17.44
N PHE A 54 13.19 5.35 -17.03
CA PHE A 54 12.02 5.26 -17.92
C PHE A 54 12.12 6.24 -19.08
N TYR A 55 12.45 7.51 -18.81
CA TYR A 55 12.60 8.53 -19.85
C TYR A 55 13.63 8.13 -20.92
N PHE A 56 14.79 7.62 -20.53
CA PHE A 56 15.80 7.21 -21.49
C PHE A 56 15.40 5.96 -22.28
N LEU A 57 14.74 4.99 -21.64
CA LEU A 57 14.22 3.80 -22.29
C LEU A 57 13.13 4.14 -23.30
N ASP A 58 12.14 4.95 -22.88
CA ASP A 58 11.04 5.38 -23.72
C ASP A 58 11.53 6.19 -24.91
N ARG A 59 12.41 7.15 -24.68
CA ARG A 59 13.03 7.93 -25.76
C ARG A 59 13.79 7.06 -26.77
N ARG A 60 14.49 6.02 -26.29
CA ARG A 60 15.21 5.10 -27.17
C ARG A 60 14.25 4.29 -28.01
N THR A 61 13.17 3.76 -27.42
CA THR A 61 12.16 3.00 -28.11
C THR A 61 11.43 3.86 -29.14
N TYR A 62 10.99 5.06 -28.75
CA TYR A 62 10.36 6.02 -29.64
C TYR A 62 11.20 6.35 -30.89
N ARG A 63 12.51 6.54 -30.70
CA ARG A 63 13.43 6.80 -31.83
C ARG A 63 13.53 5.60 -32.78
N ARG A 64 13.47 4.37 -32.26
CA ARG A 64 13.46 3.15 -33.09
C ARG A 64 12.17 3.05 -33.86
N ASP A 65 11.02 3.25 -33.21
CA ASP A 65 9.71 3.19 -33.85
C ASP A 65 9.60 4.18 -35.01
N ILE A 66 10.15 5.41 -34.85
CA ILE A 66 10.22 6.37 -35.95
C ILE A 66 11.15 5.89 -37.08
N ALA A 67 12.31 5.33 -36.75
CA ALA A 67 13.26 4.82 -37.74
C ALA A 67 12.67 3.63 -38.51
N ASP A 68 11.84 2.81 -37.87
CA ASP A 68 11.13 1.68 -38.46
C ASP A 68 9.86 2.11 -39.28
N GLY A 69 9.64 3.44 -39.38
CA GLY A 69 8.54 4.02 -40.19
C GLY A 69 7.18 4.01 -39.49
N LEU A 70 7.13 3.64 -38.23
CA LEU A 70 5.92 3.77 -37.39
C LEU A 70 5.72 5.26 -37.09
N LYS A 71 4.75 5.89 -37.76
CA LYS A 71 4.36 7.26 -37.41
C LYS A 71 3.47 7.22 -36.18
N PRO A 72 3.80 7.99 -35.12
CA PRO A 72 2.86 8.17 -34.02
C PRO A 72 1.55 8.69 -34.61
N ASP A 73 0.42 8.08 -34.24
CA ASP A 73 -0.91 8.51 -34.67
C ASP A 73 -1.28 9.82 -33.94
N ILE A 74 -0.61 10.92 -34.32
CA ILE A 74 -0.86 12.29 -33.82
C ILE A 74 -2.13 12.87 -34.50
N SER A 75 -2.71 12.14 -35.44
CA SER A 75 -3.80 12.67 -36.29
C SER A 75 -5.16 12.68 -35.65
N LYS A 76 -5.33 12.07 -34.48
CA LYS A 76 -6.56 12.26 -33.69
C LYS A 76 -6.38 13.50 -32.84
N PRO A 77 -7.13 14.60 -33.14
CA PRO A 77 -7.16 15.73 -32.23
C PRO A 77 -7.49 15.18 -30.84
N GLY A 78 -6.67 15.55 -29.87
CA GLY A 78 -6.77 15.01 -28.51
C GLY A 78 -8.23 14.99 -28.09
N THR A 79 -8.74 13.81 -27.81
CA THR A 79 -10.06 13.67 -27.21
C THR A 79 -10.01 14.50 -25.93
N GLU A 80 -10.80 15.56 -25.85
CA GLU A 80 -10.88 16.38 -24.65
C GLU A 80 -11.11 15.43 -23.48
N VAL A 81 -10.21 15.47 -22.49
CA VAL A 81 -10.32 14.60 -21.32
C VAL A 81 -11.47 15.14 -20.47
N HIS A 82 -12.62 14.51 -20.59
CA HIS A 82 -13.78 14.83 -19.73
C HIS A 82 -13.76 13.91 -18.50
N ILE A 83 -13.59 14.53 -17.33
CA ILE A 83 -13.71 13.81 -16.07
C ILE A 83 -15.20 13.77 -15.69
N LEU A 84 -15.82 12.60 -15.86
CA LEU A 84 -17.21 12.37 -15.48
C LEU A 84 -17.29 11.94 -14.02
N GLY A 85 -18.30 12.47 -13.28
CA GLY A 85 -18.52 12.07 -11.88
C GLY A 85 -17.60 12.76 -10.88
N LEU A 86 -17.12 13.98 -11.17
CA LEU A 86 -16.23 14.77 -10.31
C LEU A 86 -16.77 14.98 -8.88
N HIS A 87 -18.10 14.96 -8.69
CA HIS A 87 -18.72 15.03 -7.36
C HIS A 87 -18.28 13.89 -6.43
N ASN A 88 -17.82 12.75 -6.96
CA ASN A 88 -17.29 11.63 -6.16
C ASN A 88 -16.00 11.99 -5.41
N LEU A 89 -15.29 13.04 -5.81
CA LEU A 89 -14.18 13.57 -5.03
C LEU A 89 -14.58 13.98 -3.61
N ILE A 90 -15.81 14.47 -3.41
CA ILE A 90 -16.34 14.83 -2.09
C ILE A 90 -16.43 13.57 -1.22
N PHE A 91 -16.90 12.46 -1.78
CA PHE A 91 -16.99 11.19 -1.05
C PHE A 91 -15.61 10.58 -0.76
N LEU A 92 -14.67 10.77 -1.69
CA LEU A 92 -13.27 10.37 -1.45
C LEU A 92 -12.66 11.18 -0.30
N VAL A 93 -12.84 12.50 -0.28
CA VAL A 93 -12.40 13.36 0.82
C VAL A 93 -13.07 12.95 2.14
N MET A 94 -14.36 12.58 2.10
CA MET A 94 -15.07 12.09 3.29
C MET A 94 -14.49 10.78 3.83
N ILE A 95 -14.07 9.84 2.97
CA ILE A 95 -13.39 8.61 3.37
C ILE A 95 -12.03 8.92 4.01
N VAL A 96 -11.24 9.80 3.38
CA VAL A 96 -9.94 10.24 3.94
C VAL A 96 -10.14 10.88 5.32
N ALA A 97 -11.13 11.76 5.45
CA ALA A 97 -11.46 12.39 6.73
C ALA A 97 -11.91 11.37 7.78
N ALA A 98 -12.70 10.36 7.40
CA ALA A 98 -13.13 9.29 8.30
C ALA A 98 -11.94 8.52 8.88
N VAL A 99 -10.97 8.15 8.05
CA VAL A 99 -9.76 7.44 8.48
C VAL A 99 -8.89 8.33 9.38
N ILE A 100 -8.69 9.61 9.04
CA ILE A 100 -7.95 10.55 9.90
C ILE A 100 -8.63 10.71 11.26
N LEU A 101 -9.96 10.87 11.27
CA LEU A 101 -10.73 11.00 12.50
C LEU A 101 -10.60 9.76 13.39
N SER A 102 -10.69 8.55 12.82
CA SER A 102 -10.58 7.32 13.61
C SER A 102 -9.22 7.16 14.30
N GLY A 103 -8.16 7.74 13.72
CA GLY A 103 -6.83 7.77 14.34
C GLY A 103 -6.61 8.90 15.33
N THR A 104 -7.33 10.02 15.21
CA THR A 104 -7.14 11.20 16.07
C THR A 104 -8.10 11.23 17.26
N LEU A 105 -9.35 10.79 17.07
CA LEU A 105 -10.39 10.79 18.11
C LEU A 105 -10.01 9.99 19.37
N PRO A 106 -9.29 8.85 19.32
CA PRO A 106 -8.82 8.14 20.51
C PRO A 106 -7.92 8.99 21.44
N GLY A 107 -7.30 10.04 20.92
CA GLY A 107 -6.51 11.00 21.69
C GLY A 107 -7.33 11.99 22.51
N MET A 108 -8.62 12.16 22.19
CA MET A 108 -9.49 13.13 22.86
C MET A 108 -10.13 12.54 24.12
N GLU A 109 -10.19 13.31 25.20
CA GLU A 109 -10.80 12.90 26.47
C GLU A 109 -12.26 12.43 26.34
N ALA A 110 -13.03 13.04 25.43
CA ALA A 110 -14.42 12.69 25.17
C ALA A 110 -14.61 11.22 24.73
N PHE A 111 -13.60 10.62 24.11
CA PHE A 111 -13.61 9.24 23.62
C PHE A 111 -12.90 8.26 24.57
N ARG A 112 -12.45 8.71 25.75
CA ARG A 112 -11.82 7.88 26.78
C ARG A 112 -12.74 7.69 27.98
N ASP A 113 -12.62 6.57 28.63
CA ASP A 113 -13.26 6.31 29.92
C ASP A 113 -12.39 6.87 31.09
N ALA A 114 -12.85 6.68 32.30
CA ALA A 114 -12.14 7.13 33.49
C ALA A 114 -10.79 6.41 33.72
N GLU A 115 -10.60 5.27 33.09
CA GLU A 115 -9.39 4.43 33.15
C GLU A 115 -8.43 4.74 32.01
N GLY A 116 -8.80 5.66 31.07
CA GLY A 116 -8.00 6.09 29.93
C GLY A 116 -8.13 5.19 28.70
N ALA A 117 -8.97 4.15 28.76
CA ALA A 117 -9.24 3.29 27.62
C ALA A 117 -10.22 3.95 26.63
N VAL A 118 -10.11 3.61 25.34
CA VAL A 118 -11.02 4.17 24.32
C VAL A 118 -12.41 3.55 24.47
N ARG A 119 -13.43 4.40 24.62
CA ARG A 119 -14.83 3.98 24.75
C ARG A 119 -15.33 3.29 23.49
N GLY A 120 -16.15 2.25 23.69
CA GLY A 120 -16.75 1.50 22.59
C GLY A 120 -17.85 0.55 23.04
N ILE A 121 -18.35 -0.21 22.07
CA ILE A 121 -19.37 -1.24 22.28
C ILE A 121 -18.64 -2.57 22.37
N ARG A 122 -18.79 -3.26 23.51
CA ARG A 122 -18.25 -4.61 23.68
C ARG A 122 -19.06 -5.59 22.84
N LEU A 123 -18.42 -6.29 21.91
CA LEU A 123 -19.06 -7.22 21.01
C LEU A 123 -19.10 -8.64 21.64
N PHE A 124 -17.92 -9.21 21.90
CA PHE A 124 -17.76 -10.50 22.58
C PHE A 124 -16.37 -10.64 23.16
N GLY A 125 -16.22 -11.31 24.30
CA GLY A 125 -14.95 -11.49 24.98
C GLY A 125 -14.27 -10.14 25.29
N GLU A 126 -13.03 -9.98 24.86
CA GLU A 126 -12.23 -8.76 24.98
C GLU A 126 -12.38 -7.81 23.75
N VAL A 127 -13.17 -8.21 22.75
CA VAL A 127 -13.30 -7.45 21.52
C VAL A 127 -14.28 -6.29 21.70
N THR A 128 -13.74 -5.06 21.61
CA THR A 128 -14.52 -3.83 21.70
C THR A 128 -14.47 -3.07 20.38
N LEU A 129 -15.64 -2.75 19.82
CA LEU A 129 -15.78 -1.84 18.69
C LEU A 129 -15.76 -0.40 19.24
N THR A 130 -14.66 0.31 19.08
CA THR A 130 -14.51 1.66 19.60
C THR A 130 -15.42 2.66 18.88
N TYR A 131 -15.88 3.72 19.55
CA TYR A 131 -16.70 4.76 18.91
C TYR A 131 -16.00 5.44 17.74
N PRO A 132 -14.69 5.76 17.79
CA PRO A 132 -13.97 6.24 16.60
C PRO A 132 -14.05 5.29 15.39
N ALA A 133 -13.86 3.99 15.61
CA ALA A 133 -13.99 2.98 14.55
C ALA A 133 -15.43 2.88 14.01
N LEU A 134 -16.43 3.00 14.89
CA LEU A 134 -17.83 3.02 14.47
C LEU A 134 -18.14 4.26 13.61
N ILE A 135 -17.64 5.43 13.98
CA ILE A 135 -17.78 6.67 13.19
C ILE A 135 -17.15 6.49 11.81
N GLU A 136 -15.94 5.92 11.74
CA GLU A 136 -15.25 5.62 10.49
C GLU A 136 -16.10 4.73 9.59
N ILE A 137 -16.56 3.58 10.11
CA ILE A 137 -17.40 2.63 9.36
C ILE A 137 -18.66 3.32 8.82
N VAL A 138 -19.37 4.08 9.67
CA VAL A 138 -20.60 4.78 9.26
C VAL A 138 -20.30 5.81 8.17
N MET A 139 -19.25 6.61 8.32
CA MET A 139 -18.86 7.61 7.31
C MET A 139 -18.51 6.96 5.98
N ILE A 140 -17.75 5.86 5.98
CA ILE A 140 -17.40 5.11 4.76
C ILE A 140 -18.65 4.53 4.09
N LEU A 141 -19.55 3.92 4.85
CA LEU A 141 -20.80 3.36 4.32
C LEU A 141 -21.72 4.45 3.75
N VAL A 142 -21.82 5.60 4.41
CA VAL A 142 -22.58 6.76 3.92
C VAL A 142 -21.95 7.30 2.63
N ALA A 143 -20.64 7.45 2.57
CA ALA A 143 -19.92 7.87 1.36
C ALA A 143 -20.19 6.91 0.20
N ALA A 144 -20.07 5.61 0.44
CA ALA A 144 -20.33 4.56 -0.56
C ALA A 144 -21.79 4.61 -1.04
N PHE A 145 -22.74 4.70 -0.12
CA PHE A 145 -24.17 4.78 -0.45
C PHE A 145 -24.50 6.02 -1.27
N LEU A 146 -24.03 7.19 -0.86
CA LEU A 146 -24.24 8.44 -1.58
C LEU A 146 -23.58 8.41 -2.96
N SER A 147 -22.34 7.94 -3.06
CA SER A 147 -21.66 7.77 -4.35
C SER A 147 -22.48 6.84 -5.26
N PHE A 148 -22.95 5.71 -4.72
CA PHE A 148 -23.76 4.76 -5.49
C PHE A 148 -25.09 5.35 -5.97
N LYS A 149 -25.74 6.19 -5.15
CA LYS A 149 -27.02 6.84 -5.48
C LYS A 149 -26.89 8.01 -6.44
N THR A 150 -25.82 8.82 -6.30
CA THR A 150 -25.66 10.06 -7.07
C THR A 150 -24.91 9.88 -8.38
N THR A 151 -24.10 8.81 -8.51
CA THR A 151 -23.36 8.54 -9.75
C THR A 151 -24.27 7.91 -10.80
N ASN A 152 -24.26 8.48 -12.00
CA ASN A 152 -25.03 7.95 -13.13
C ASN A 152 -24.62 6.50 -13.44
N VAL A 153 -25.63 5.65 -13.64
CA VAL A 153 -25.46 4.22 -13.96
C VAL A 153 -24.64 4.04 -15.24
N GLU A 154 -24.76 4.95 -16.20
CA GLU A 154 -24.01 4.88 -17.45
C GLU A 154 -22.49 5.05 -17.23
N ILE A 155 -22.08 5.92 -16.29
CA ILE A 155 -20.67 6.10 -15.94
C ILE A 155 -20.11 4.78 -15.36
N ARG A 156 -20.85 4.14 -14.46
CA ARG A 156 -20.45 2.84 -13.89
C ARG A 156 -20.36 1.75 -14.96
N ARG A 157 -21.30 1.72 -15.90
CA ARG A 157 -21.28 0.77 -17.01
C ARG A 157 -20.08 0.98 -17.94
N LYS A 158 -19.76 2.25 -18.26
CA LYS A 158 -18.58 2.59 -19.07
C LYS A 158 -17.26 2.22 -18.36
N ASN A 159 -17.23 2.30 -17.04
CA ASN A 159 -16.08 1.91 -16.22
C ASN A 159 -16.06 0.42 -15.89
N HIS A 160 -16.94 -0.39 -16.49
CA HIS A 160 -17.04 -1.84 -16.21
C HIS A 160 -17.12 -2.18 -14.71
N PHE A 161 -17.78 -1.32 -13.92
CA PHE A 161 -17.90 -1.52 -12.48
C PHE A 161 -18.63 -2.83 -12.16
N THR A 162 -17.98 -3.67 -11.37
CA THR A 162 -18.55 -4.90 -10.82
C THR A 162 -18.23 -5.01 -9.32
N TRP A 163 -19.06 -5.78 -8.60
CA TRP A 163 -18.80 -6.09 -7.18
C TRP A 163 -17.75 -7.18 -6.99
N GLY A 164 -17.29 -7.83 -8.07
CA GLY A 164 -16.37 -8.97 -8.02
C GLY A 164 -15.07 -8.63 -7.27
N ALA A 165 -14.42 -7.53 -7.63
CA ALA A 165 -13.17 -7.11 -6.99
C ALA A 165 -13.34 -6.85 -5.49
N ILE A 166 -14.45 -6.21 -5.08
CA ILE A 166 -14.72 -5.93 -3.65
C ILE A 166 -14.96 -7.24 -2.87
N HIS A 167 -15.71 -8.17 -3.46
CA HIS A 167 -15.97 -9.48 -2.86
C HIS A 167 -14.67 -10.29 -2.70
N GLU A 168 -13.84 -10.31 -3.75
CA GLU A 168 -12.55 -11.01 -3.73
C GLU A 168 -11.64 -10.48 -2.62
N VAL A 169 -11.48 -9.16 -2.55
CA VAL A 169 -10.69 -8.50 -1.50
C VAL A 169 -11.25 -8.77 -0.11
N ALA A 170 -12.57 -8.73 0.07
CA ALA A 170 -13.19 -9.00 1.38
C ALA A 170 -12.92 -10.44 1.85
N VAL A 171 -13.07 -11.43 0.97
CA VAL A 171 -12.79 -12.84 1.28
C VAL A 171 -11.31 -13.06 1.58
N LEU A 172 -10.43 -12.43 0.79
CA LEU A 172 -8.98 -12.48 0.99
C LEU A 172 -8.59 -11.95 2.38
N PHE A 173 -9.06 -10.76 2.75
CA PHE A 173 -8.73 -10.16 4.05
C PHE A 173 -9.28 -10.97 5.22
N ILE A 174 -10.49 -11.51 5.13
CA ILE A 174 -11.05 -12.40 6.16
C ILE A 174 -10.13 -13.62 6.33
N GLY A 175 -9.73 -14.25 5.22
CA GLY A 175 -8.81 -15.39 5.24
C GLY A 175 -7.45 -15.02 5.89
N ILE A 176 -6.84 -13.92 5.48
CA ILE A 176 -5.58 -13.43 6.03
C ILE A 176 -5.69 -13.18 7.53
N PHE A 177 -6.70 -12.43 7.99
CA PHE A 177 -6.84 -12.10 9.40
C PHE A 177 -7.03 -13.34 10.29
N ILE A 178 -7.73 -14.37 9.82
CA ILE A 178 -7.91 -15.61 10.56
C ILE A 178 -6.62 -16.42 10.59
N THR A 179 -5.99 -16.64 9.44
CA THR A 179 -4.83 -17.54 9.31
C THR A 179 -3.53 -16.95 9.85
N MET A 180 -3.41 -15.62 9.91
CA MET A 180 -2.23 -14.94 10.44
C MET A 180 -2.10 -14.99 11.96
N GLN A 181 -3.20 -15.13 12.71
CA GLN A 181 -3.16 -14.99 14.18
C GLN A 181 -2.14 -15.92 14.85
N PRO A 182 -2.08 -17.23 14.54
CA PRO A 182 -1.07 -18.14 15.13
C PRO A 182 0.38 -17.70 14.81
N ALA A 183 0.63 -17.28 13.56
CA ALA A 183 1.94 -16.82 13.14
C ALA A 183 2.38 -15.56 13.91
N LEU A 184 1.49 -14.57 14.06
CA LEU A 184 1.77 -13.36 14.83
C LEU A 184 2.02 -13.66 16.32
N MET A 185 1.31 -14.62 16.92
CA MET A 185 1.54 -15.03 18.30
C MET A 185 2.92 -15.67 18.48
N ILE A 186 3.33 -16.55 17.58
CA ILE A 186 4.65 -17.19 17.58
C ILE A 186 5.75 -16.12 17.42
N LEU A 187 5.59 -15.19 16.50
CA LEU A 187 6.55 -14.11 16.26
C LEU A 187 6.64 -13.13 17.43
N LYS A 188 5.53 -12.82 18.07
CA LYS A 188 5.53 -12.00 19.28
C LYS A 188 6.32 -12.67 20.42
N ALA A 189 6.24 -13.99 20.53
CA ALA A 189 6.97 -14.73 21.57
C ALA A 189 8.46 -14.98 21.22
N ASN A 190 8.79 -15.17 19.95
CA ASN A 190 10.11 -15.64 19.52
C ASN A 190 10.78 -14.71 18.48
N GLY A 191 10.19 -13.54 18.16
CA GLY A 191 10.70 -12.65 17.11
C GLY A 191 12.14 -12.19 17.34
N ALA A 192 12.53 -11.97 18.61
CA ALA A 192 13.88 -11.62 18.97
C ALA A 192 14.92 -12.70 18.60
N SER A 193 14.52 -13.97 18.54
CA SER A 193 15.42 -15.08 18.18
C SER A 193 15.77 -15.15 16.69
N LEU A 194 15.07 -14.38 15.83
CA LEU A 194 15.39 -14.29 14.41
C LEU A 194 16.70 -13.53 14.11
N GLY A 195 17.22 -12.80 15.11
CA GLY A 195 18.48 -12.07 14.98
C GLY A 195 18.43 -10.85 14.07
N LEU A 196 17.23 -10.42 13.63
CA LEU A 196 17.04 -9.25 12.80
C LEU A 196 16.98 -8.00 13.69
N SER A 197 18.05 -7.23 13.73
CA SER A 197 18.18 -6.08 14.64
C SER A 197 18.53 -4.77 13.93
N LYS A 198 18.83 -4.81 12.64
CA LYS A 198 19.27 -3.65 11.87
C LYS A 198 18.23 -3.26 10.81
N PRO A 199 18.11 -1.96 10.46
CA PRO A 199 17.17 -1.50 9.45
C PRO A 199 17.34 -2.21 8.09
N PHE A 200 18.57 -2.35 7.59
CA PHE A 200 18.80 -3.00 6.31
C PHE A 200 18.38 -4.49 6.30
N GLU A 201 18.56 -5.20 7.43
CA GLU A 201 18.11 -6.59 7.56
C GLU A 201 16.59 -6.68 7.47
N MET A 202 15.88 -5.77 8.16
CA MET A 202 14.42 -5.66 8.09
C MET A 202 13.95 -5.27 6.69
N PHE A 203 14.62 -4.34 6.01
CA PHE A 203 14.27 -3.93 4.65
C PHE A 203 14.32 -5.11 3.67
N TRP A 204 15.45 -5.82 3.63
CA TRP A 204 15.64 -6.92 2.69
C TRP A 204 14.80 -8.16 3.03
N THR A 205 14.71 -8.54 4.30
CA THR A 205 13.90 -9.71 4.69
C THR A 205 12.42 -9.47 4.47
N THR A 206 11.92 -8.29 4.85
CA THR A 206 10.53 -7.88 4.55
C THR A 206 10.29 -7.83 3.05
N GLY A 207 11.17 -7.19 2.31
CA GLY A 207 11.02 -7.00 0.88
C GLY A 207 11.12 -8.29 0.07
N CYS A 208 12.07 -9.17 0.39
CA CYS A 208 12.16 -10.47 -0.26
C CYS A 208 10.89 -11.30 -0.07
N LEU A 209 10.35 -11.33 1.13
CA LEU A 209 9.08 -12.02 1.39
C LEU A 209 7.91 -11.33 0.69
N SER A 210 7.82 -10.00 0.74
CA SER A 210 6.78 -9.23 0.07
C SER A 210 6.78 -9.39 -1.45
N SER A 211 7.92 -9.74 -2.04
CA SER A 211 8.01 -10.00 -3.48
C SER A 211 7.21 -11.24 -3.93
N PHE A 212 6.95 -12.19 -3.04
CA PHE A 212 6.28 -13.46 -3.35
C PHE A 212 5.03 -13.74 -2.52
N LEU A 213 4.93 -13.08 -1.37
CA LEU A 213 3.75 -13.09 -0.52
C LEU A 213 3.07 -11.73 -0.62
N ASP A 214 1.79 -11.66 -0.28
CA ASP A 214 1.09 -10.38 -0.17
C ASP A 214 1.83 -9.44 0.81
N ASN A 215 1.96 -8.18 0.43
CA ASN A 215 2.70 -7.17 1.18
C ASN A 215 2.11 -6.91 2.58
N THR A 216 0.80 -7.05 2.75
CA THR A 216 0.09 -6.79 4.02
C THR A 216 0.46 -7.76 5.13
N PRO A 217 0.32 -9.09 4.96
CA PRO A 217 0.76 -10.04 5.97
C PRO A 217 2.25 -9.95 6.24
N THR A 218 3.05 -9.74 5.20
CA THR A 218 4.50 -9.59 5.34
C THR A 218 4.86 -8.40 6.24
N TYR A 219 4.25 -7.25 6.00
CA TYR A 219 4.43 -6.07 6.84
C TYR A 219 4.12 -6.34 8.31
N LEU A 220 2.98 -6.97 8.60
CA LEU A 220 2.56 -7.27 9.97
C LEU A 220 3.49 -8.25 10.67
N VAL A 221 4.00 -9.24 9.96
CA VAL A 221 5.02 -10.19 10.46
C VAL A 221 6.24 -9.42 10.96
N PHE A 222 6.82 -8.58 10.14
CA PHE A 222 8.05 -7.87 10.50
C PHE A 222 7.82 -6.73 11.49
N LEU A 223 6.68 -6.04 11.43
CA LEU A 223 6.30 -5.07 12.45
C LEU A 223 6.15 -5.74 13.84
N THR A 224 5.54 -6.92 13.89
CA THR A 224 5.41 -7.70 15.13
C THR A 224 6.77 -8.16 15.64
N THR A 225 7.63 -8.63 14.75
CA THR A 225 9.01 -9.04 15.07
C THR A 225 9.79 -7.86 15.65
N ALA A 226 9.76 -6.70 15.01
CA ALA A 226 10.45 -5.50 15.46
C ALA A 226 9.92 -5.02 16.83
N GLY A 227 8.60 -5.05 17.03
CA GLY A 227 7.98 -4.71 18.30
C GLY A 227 8.35 -5.66 19.45
N ALA A 228 8.68 -6.92 19.16
CA ALA A 228 9.12 -7.91 20.12
C ALA A 228 10.59 -7.78 20.55
N LEU A 229 11.39 -6.95 19.86
CA LEU A 229 12.82 -6.74 20.19
C LEU A 229 13.05 -5.93 21.47
N GLY A 230 12.02 -5.29 22.03
CA GLY A 230 12.10 -4.61 23.31
C GLY A 230 12.82 -3.25 23.29
N PHE A 231 12.83 -2.57 22.15
CA PHE A 231 13.35 -1.20 22.05
C PHE A 231 12.55 -0.25 22.94
N THR A 232 13.24 0.72 23.55
CA THR A 232 12.64 1.75 24.41
C THR A 232 12.42 3.07 23.69
N GLU A 233 13.14 3.31 22.57
CA GLU A 233 13.05 4.53 21.78
C GLU A 233 12.48 4.24 20.39
N GLY A 234 11.56 5.09 19.93
CA GLY A 234 10.94 4.96 18.62
C GLY A 234 9.43 5.18 18.62
N MET A 235 8.76 4.62 17.62
CA MET A 235 7.31 4.64 17.50
C MET A 235 6.68 3.59 18.41
N THR A 236 5.86 4.03 19.35
CA THR A 236 5.10 3.13 20.23
C THR A 236 3.86 2.64 19.49
N THR A 237 3.73 1.34 19.35
CA THR A 237 2.60 0.65 18.73
C THR A 237 1.97 -0.33 19.73
N ILE A 238 0.80 -0.89 19.40
CA ILE A 238 0.20 -1.96 20.22
C ILE A 238 1.02 -3.27 20.19
N LEU A 239 2.00 -3.38 19.29
CA LEU A 239 2.89 -4.53 19.15
C LEU A 239 4.22 -4.35 19.89
N GLY A 240 4.51 -3.13 20.37
CA GLY A 240 5.75 -2.75 21.01
C GLY A 240 6.32 -1.47 20.42
N THR A 241 7.46 -1.03 20.95
CA THR A 241 8.18 0.16 20.44
C THR A 241 9.14 -0.26 19.33
N VAL A 242 9.07 0.45 18.20
CA VAL A 242 9.88 0.18 17.00
C VAL A 242 10.69 1.42 16.64
N PRO A 243 12.03 1.34 16.52
CA PRO A 243 12.86 2.45 16.06
C PRO A 243 12.39 3.00 14.73
N ILE A 244 12.44 4.32 14.55
CA ILE A 244 11.94 4.99 13.34
C ILE A 244 12.59 4.42 12.07
N ALA A 245 13.92 4.33 12.03
CA ALA A 245 14.63 3.79 10.87
C ALA A 245 14.23 2.33 10.53
N MET A 246 13.94 1.52 11.56
CA MET A 246 13.49 0.15 11.37
C MET A 246 12.04 0.10 10.83
N LEU A 247 11.18 0.99 11.31
CA LEU A 247 9.81 1.11 10.83
C LEU A 247 9.77 1.60 9.38
N GLU A 248 10.64 2.55 9.01
CA GLU A 248 10.83 3.00 7.62
C GLU A 248 11.31 1.86 6.75
N ALA A 249 12.31 1.09 7.19
CA ALA A 249 12.86 -0.06 6.47
C ALA A 249 11.79 -1.14 6.20
N ILE A 250 11.01 -1.51 7.22
CA ILE A 250 9.90 -2.47 7.09
C ILE A 250 8.84 -1.94 6.11
N SER A 251 8.47 -0.67 6.24
CA SER A 251 7.44 -0.05 5.40
C SER A 251 7.88 0.01 3.94
N CYS A 252 9.10 0.49 3.67
CA CYS A 252 9.65 0.52 2.32
C CYS A 252 9.86 -0.89 1.76
N GLY A 253 10.38 -1.82 2.55
CA GLY A 253 10.55 -3.21 2.13
C GLY A 253 9.24 -3.85 1.71
N ALA A 254 8.20 -3.74 2.53
CA ALA A 254 6.89 -4.30 2.23
C ALA A 254 6.25 -3.67 0.99
N VAL A 255 6.24 -2.34 0.89
CA VAL A 255 5.55 -1.62 -0.18
C VAL A 255 6.35 -1.66 -1.49
N PHE A 256 7.64 -1.33 -1.46
CA PHE A 256 8.43 -1.17 -2.68
C PHE A 256 8.78 -2.50 -3.34
N MET A 257 9.18 -3.49 -2.54
CA MET A 257 9.54 -4.80 -3.11
C MET A 257 8.33 -5.67 -3.44
N GLY A 258 7.11 -5.29 -3.01
CA GLY A 258 5.87 -5.83 -3.55
C GLY A 258 5.76 -5.65 -5.08
N ALA A 259 6.45 -4.64 -5.63
CA ALA A 259 6.57 -4.42 -7.06
C ALA A 259 7.42 -5.45 -7.81
N ASN A 260 8.19 -6.30 -7.14
CA ASN A 260 9.14 -7.20 -7.80
C ASN A 260 8.48 -8.29 -8.62
N THR A 261 7.26 -8.70 -8.27
CA THR A 261 6.51 -9.73 -9.00
C THR A 261 5.05 -9.33 -9.18
N TYR A 262 4.33 -10.04 -10.06
CA TYR A 262 2.90 -9.84 -10.22
C TYR A 262 2.07 -10.27 -9.00
N ILE A 263 2.59 -11.18 -8.18
CA ILE A 263 1.89 -11.73 -7.00
C ILE A 263 2.25 -11.02 -5.69
N GLY A 264 3.28 -10.16 -5.69
CA GLY A 264 3.70 -9.45 -4.48
C GLY A 264 2.71 -8.39 -4.00
N ASN A 265 1.84 -7.90 -4.88
CA ASN A 265 0.75 -7.00 -4.53
C ASN A 265 -0.41 -7.15 -5.52
N ALA A 266 -1.65 -7.20 -5.05
CA ALA A 266 -2.85 -7.39 -5.86
C ALA A 266 -2.97 -6.40 -7.05
N PRO A 267 -2.70 -5.08 -6.91
CA PRO A 267 -2.71 -4.14 -8.02
C PRO A 267 -1.82 -4.52 -9.20
N ASN A 268 -0.71 -5.22 -8.97
CA ASN A 268 0.22 -5.60 -10.04
C ASN A 268 -0.45 -6.53 -11.06
N PHE A 269 -1.15 -7.54 -10.55
CA PHE A 269 -1.88 -8.50 -11.38
C PHE A 269 -3.06 -7.83 -12.08
N MET A 270 -3.77 -6.92 -11.40
CA MET A 270 -4.88 -6.15 -11.98
C MET A 270 -4.40 -5.30 -13.17
N VAL A 271 -3.30 -4.56 -13.02
CA VAL A 271 -2.72 -3.75 -14.10
C VAL A 271 -2.30 -4.65 -15.27
N LYS A 272 -1.71 -5.82 -15.00
CA LYS A 272 -1.38 -6.79 -16.03
C LYS A 272 -2.62 -7.24 -16.79
N SER A 273 -3.66 -7.69 -16.09
CA SER A 273 -4.91 -8.19 -16.67
C SER A 273 -5.58 -7.11 -17.53
N ILE A 274 -5.76 -5.91 -16.99
CA ILE A 274 -6.35 -4.77 -17.72
C ILE A 274 -5.53 -4.43 -18.98
N SER A 275 -4.20 -4.46 -18.89
CA SER A 275 -3.33 -4.18 -20.03
C SER A 275 -3.50 -5.23 -21.13
N ASP A 276 -3.46 -6.52 -20.77
CA ASP A 276 -3.63 -7.63 -21.72
C ASP A 276 -5.02 -7.58 -22.39
N GLU A 277 -6.09 -7.29 -21.64
CA GLU A 277 -7.46 -7.12 -22.14
C GLU A 277 -7.58 -5.94 -23.14
N ASN A 278 -6.78 -4.91 -22.98
CA ASN A 278 -6.73 -3.75 -23.88
C ASN A 278 -5.67 -3.89 -25.00
N GLY A 279 -5.15 -5.09 -25.23
CA GLY A 279 -4.23 -5.39 -26.34
C GLY A 279 -2.78 -4.97 -26.07
N ILE A 280 -2.45 -4.52 -24.86
CA ILE A 280 -1.08 -4.18 -24.45
C ILE A 280 -0.45 -5.44 -23.84
N ARG A 281 0.39 -6.12 -24.62
CA ARG A 281 1.04 -7.35 -24.16
C ARG A 281 1.99 -7.06 -23.00
N MET A 282 1.70 -7.66 -21.86
CA MET A 282 2.57 -7.59 -20.69
C MET A 282 3.60 -8.74 -20.71
N PRO A 283 4.77 -8.53 -20.11
CA PRO A 283 5.76 -9.60 -19.95
C PRO A 283 5.18 -10.81 -19.21
N SER A 284 5.70 -12.00 -19.53
CA SER A 284 5.43 -13.20 -18.72
C SER A 284 5.92 -13.00 -17.27
N PHE A 285 5.54 -13.87 -16.35
CA PHE A 285 5.97 -13.78 -14.95
C PHE A 285 7.50 -13.65 -14.82
N PHE A 286 8.26 -14.53 -15.46
CA PHE A 286 9.72 -14.48 -15.43
C PHE A 286 10.30 -13.28 -16.23
N GLY A 287 9.62 -12.88 -17.31
CA GLY A 287 9.98 -11.66 -18.04
C GLY A 287 9.83 -10.41 -17.18
N TYR A 288 8.74 -10.31 -16.42
CA TYR A 288 8.52 -9.22 -15.47
C TYR A 288 9.56 -9.23 -14.33
N LEU A 289 9.84 -10.41 -13.77
CA LEU A 289 10.87 -10.58 -12.75
C LEU A 289 12.25 -10.11 -13.24
N LEU A 290 12.59 -10.37 -14.51
CA LEU A 290 13.83 -9.88 -15.10
C LEU A 290 13.87 -8.34 -15.15
N TRP A 291 12.74 -7.68 -15.47
CA TRP A 291 12.63 -6.22 -15.41
C TRP A 291 12.85 -5.70 -13.98
N SER A 292 12.24 -6.35 -12.99
CA SER A 292 12.39 -5.97 -11.58
C SER A 292 13.82 -6.14 -11.09
N VAL A 293 14.44 -7.27 -11.37
CA VAL A 293 15.84 -7.52 -11.00
C VAL A 293 16.78 -6.52 -11.69
N THR A 294 16.49 -6.12 -12.92
CA THR A 294 17.36 -5.20 -13.68
C THR A 294 17.23 -3.76 -13.18
N PHE A 295 16.03 -3.32 -12.82
CA PHE A 295 15.77 -1.90 -12.53
C PHE A 295 15.48 -1.61 -11.05
N LEU A 296 14.71 -2.48 -10.36
CA LEU A 296 14.35 -2.23 -8.96
C LEU A 296 15.46 -2.64 -8.00
N ILE A 297 16.05 -3.82 -8.16
CA ILE A 297 17.06 -4.31 -7.22
C ILE A 297 18.27 -3.37 -7.12
N PRO A 298 18.82 -2.81 -8.22
CA PRO A 298 19.89 -1.79 -8.11
C PRO A 298 19.46 -0.53 -7.34
N VAL A 299 18.20 -0.08 -7.51
CA VAL A 299 17.68 1.07 -6.77
C VAL A 299 17.54 0.73 -5.28
N PHE A 300 17.05 -0.46 -4.93
CA PHE A 300 16.93 -0.90 -3.55
C PHE A 300 18.29 -1.11 -2.85
N LEU A 301 19.32 -1.47 -3.60
CA LEU A 301 20.69 -1.45 -3.08
C LEU A 301 21.15 -0.02 -2.76
N LEU A 302 20.80 0.95 -3.60
CA LEU A 302 21.06 2.36 -3.31
C LEU A 302 20.25 2.86 -2.11
N ASP A 303 18.97 2.46 -1.99
CA ASP A 303 18.16 2.77 -0.80
C ASP A 303 18.83 2.26 0.47
N THR A 304 19.37 1.03 0.43
CA THR A 304 20.08 0.45 1.56
C THR A 304 21.27 1.30 1.97
N LEU A 305 22.08 1.74 1.00
CA LEU A 305 23.28 2.54 1.25
C LEU A 305 22.98 3.94 1.79
N VAL A 306 21.87 4.52 1.34
CA VAL A 306 21.53 5.93 1.65
C VAL A 306 20.68 6.06 2.90
N PHE A 307 19.75 5.12 3.14
CA PHE A 307 18.72 5.26 4.17
C PHE A 307 18.75 4.20 5.27
N PHE A 308 19.32 3.00 5.03
CA PHE A 308 19.14 1.86 5.94
C PHE A 308 20.46 1.27 6.48
N LEU A 309 21.61 1.77 6.11
CA LEU A 309 22.92 1.46 6.74
C LEU A 309 23.23 2.44 7.91
#